data_7410f33e30491d29f62c24f69a7e242d
#
_entry.id   7410f33e30491d29f62c24f69a7e242d
#
_cell.length_a   1.000
_cell.length_b   1.000
_cell.length_c   1.000
_cell.angle_alpha   90.00
_cell.angle_beta   90.00
_cell.angle_gamma   90.00
#
_symmetry.space_group_name_H-M   'P 1'
#
loop_
_entity.id
_entity.type
_entity.pdbx_description
1 polymer ?
#
loop_
_entity_poly.entity_id
_entity_poly.type
_entity_poly.pdbx_seq_one_letter_code
_entity_poly.pdbx_strand_id
1 'polypeptide(L)'
;MEAELLKELDDETWDAVSALVSLCNAVDHTSYGTDLDGDFYYIIRNDDPEESGVEEELFAVLSGYLLGETIDGKQVLEVEAFTHPQMRQIGMFRMCYQSLLDDFRGYRIRFMIKRPISGEDEATPFVAPDTYETLRALGATHQYDELFMVKELPRPIADPGDSLCNSYGEVHLTPFSADTIYLYGLLVYDKFLGKGHGRALMEAVETAPADGPYTKVLLQVASNNTIAVNLYDSLGYQETERVLYFLNKE
;
A
#
# COMPACT_ATOMS: atom_id res chain seq x y z
N MET A 1 3.19 -25.88 -16.28
CA MET A 1 3.16 -24.44 -15.92
C MET A 1 3.81 -24.31 -14.55
N GLU A 2 4.80 -23.44 -14.41
CA GLU A 2 5.57 -23.20 -13.17
C GLU A 2 5.70 -21.69 -12.98
N ALA A 3 5.89 -21.23 -11.76
CA ALA A 3 6.17 -19.82 -11.48
C ALA A 3 7.63 -19.52 -11.81
N GLU A 4 7.86 -18.49 -12.62
CA GLU A 4 9.18 -17.97 -12.98
C GLU A 4 9.59 -16.88 -12.00
N LEU A 5 10.82 -16.97 -11.45
CA LEU A 5 11.40 -15.93 -10.58
C LEU A 5 12.18 -14.92 -11.43
N LEU A 6 11.80 -13.65 -11.33
CA LEU A 6 12.51 -12.52 -11.93
C LEU A 6 12.98 -11.56 -10.82
N LYS A 7 14.16 -10.98 -10.98
CA LYS A 7 14.68 -9.93 -10.09
C LYS A 7 14.39 -8.52 -10.63
N GLU A 8 14.19 -8.40 -11.91
CA GLU A 8 13.89 -7.16 -12.61
C GLU A 8 12.92 -7.50 -13.73
N LEU A 9 12.02 -6.59 -14.06
CA LEU A 9 11.11 -6.70 -15.18
C LEU A 9 11.72 -5.96 -16.39
N ASP A 10 11.75 -6.59 -17.55
CA ASP A 10 12.00 -5.89 -18.81
C ASP A 10 10.74 -5.13 -19.26
N ASP A 11 10.88 -4.27 -20.27
CA ASP A 11 9.80 -3.39 -20.71
C ASP A 11 8.54 -4.19 -21.13
N GLU A 12 8.69 -5.33 -21.80
CA GLU A 12 7.58 -6.18 -22.25
C GLU A 12 6.85 -6.81 -21.06
N THR A 13 7.60 -7.37 -20.11
CA THR A 13 7.01 -7.96 -18.90
C THR A 13 6.38 -6.90 -18.00
N TRP A 14 6.98 -5.71 -17.96
CA TRP A 14 6.42 -4.57 -17.24
C TRP A 14 5.04 -4.17 -17.79
N ASP A 15 4.92 -4.05 -19.12
CA ASP A 15 3.66 -3.74 -19.78
C ASP A 15 2.59 -4.82 -19.49
N ALA A 16 2.98 -6.10 -19.53
CA ALA A 16 2.09 -7.21 -19.23
C ALA A 16 1.63 -7.22 -17.75
N VAL A 17 2.52 -6.91 -16.81
CA VAL A 17 2.17 -6.74 -15.39
C VAL A 17 1.20 -5.57 -15.20
N SER A 18 1.48 -4.41 -15.82
CA SER A 18 0.62 -3.23 -15.75
C SER A 18 -0.80 -3.52 -16.30
N ALA A 19 -0.88 -4.27 -17.41
CA ALA A 19 -2.16 -4.70 -17.98
C ALA A 19 -2.93 -5.61 -17.02
N LEU A 20 -2.27 -6.61 -16.42
CA LEU A 20 -2.88 -7.51 -15.45
C LEU A 20 -3.39 -6.78 -14.20
N VAL A 21 -2.59 -5.86 -13.63
CA VAL A 21 -3.00 -5.06 -12.47
C VAL A 21 -4.20 -4.18 -12.82
N SER A 22 -4.19 -3.53 -14.00
CA SER A 22 -5.30 -2.71 -14.48
C SER A 22 -6.60 -3.52 -14.61
N LEU A 23 -6.51 -4.72 -15.16
CA LEU A 23 -7.66 -5.64 -15.29
C LEU A 23 -8.20 -6.06 -13.91
N CYS A 24 -7.31 -6.42 -12.98
CA CYS A 24 -7.70 -6.76 -11.60
C CYS A 24 -8.37 -5.58 -10.90
N ASN A 25 -7.81 -4.37 -11.01
CA ASN A 25 -8.41 -3.16 -10.47
C ASN A 25 -9.84 -2.93 -10.97
N ALA A 26 -10.07 -3.11 -12.28
CA ALA A 26 -11.39 -2.92 -12.88
C ALA A 26 -12.42 -3.93 -12.35
N VAL A 27 -12.02 -5.20 -12.16
CA VAL A 27 -12.92 -6.28 -11.68
C VAL A 27 -13.16 -6.20 -10.17
N ASP A 28 -12.12 -5.90 -9.39
CA ASP A 28 -12.18 -5.89 -7.92
C ASP A 28 -12.56 -4.52 -7.35
N HIS A 29 -12.73 -3.50 -8.22
CA HIS A 29 -12.98 -2.11 -7.83
C HIS A 29 -11.92 -1.57 -6.87
N THR A 30 -10.64 -1.85 -7.15
CA THR A 30 -9.48 -1.39 -6.39
C THR A 30 -8.67 -0.33 -7.16
N SER A 31 -7.67 0.26 -6.53
CA SER A 31 -6.82 1.32 -7.09
C SER A 31 -5.33 1.04 -6.86
N TYR A 32 -4.88 -0.19 -7.08
CA TYR A 32 -3.45 -0.48 -7.05
C TYR A 32 -2.71 0.30 -8.14
N GLY A 33 -1.48 0.76 -7.82
CA GLY A 33 -0.58 1.27 -8.85
C GLY A 33 -0.30 0.20 -9.90
N THR A 34 -0.28 0.59 -11.17
CA THR A 34 0.05 -0.34 -12.27
C THR A 34 1.55 -0.52 -12.45
N ASP A 35 2.33 0.33 -11.81
CA ASP A 35 3.78 0.30 -11.65
C ASP A 35 4.14 -0.59 -10.43
N LEU A 36 3.84 -1.88 -10.53
CA LEU A 36 4.11 -2.84 -9.47
C LEU A 36 5.63 -2.95 -9.27
N ASP A 37 6.12 -2.35 -8.18
CA ASP A 37 7.53 -2.40 -7.79
C ASP A 37 7.81 -3.61 -6.90
N GLY A 38 9.07 -3.97 -6.69
CA GLY A 38 9.48 -5.09 -5.84
C GLY A 38 10.97 -5.42 -5.97
N ASP A 39 11.52 -6.08 -4.96
CA ASP A 39 12.90 -6.62 -5.01
C ASP A 39 12.99 -7.90 -5.87
N PHE A 40 11.84 -8.52 -6.14
CA PHE A 40 11.70 -9.70 -7.01
C PHE A 40 10.24 -9.95 -7.37
N TYR A 41 10.02 -10.78 -8.41
CA TYR A 41 8.70 -11.13 -8.92
C TYR A 41 8.62 -12.63 -9.20
N TYR A 42 7.50 -13.25 -8.85
CA TYR A 42 7.09 -14.57 -9.35
C TYR A 42 5.96 -14.36 -10.34
N ILE A 43 6.16 -14.81 -11.59
CA ILE A 43 5.15 -14.66 -12.65
C ILE A 43 4.73 -16.03 -13.20
N ILE A 44 3.51 -16.10 -13.74
CA ILE A 44 3.02 -17.22 -14.52
C ILE A 44 2.58 -16.68 -15.86
N ARG A 45 3.29 -17.09 -16.93
CA ARG A 45 3.01 -16.67 -18.30
C ARG A 45 1.87 -17.46 -18.92
N ASN A 46 1.18 -16.83 -19.85
CA ASN A 46 0.22 -17.43 -20.74
C ASN A 46 0.94 -17.80 -22.05
N ASP A 47 1.46 -19.02 -22.11
CA ASP A 47 2.25 -19.50 -23.28
C ASP A 47 1.38 -19.84 -24.50
N ASP A 48 0.07 -20.02 -24.32
CA ASP A 48 -0.87 -20.34 -25.40
C ASP A 48 -2.24 -19.64 -25.19
N PRO A 49 -2.37 -18.39 -25.68
CA PRO A 49 -3.62 -17.64 -25.62
C PRO A 49 -4.80 -18.30 -26.32
N GLU A 50 -4.55 -19.10 -27.37
CA GLU A 50 -5.63 -19.80 -28.10
C GLU A 50 -6.20 -20.96 -27.27
N GLU A 51 -5.33 -21.71 -26.56
CA GLU A 51 -5.75 -22.81 -25.68
C GLU A 51 -6.40 -22.27 -24.40
N SER A 52 -5.84 -21.23 -23.80
CA SER A 52 -6.34 -20.66 -22.55
C SER A 52 -7.62 -19.87 -22.70
N GLY A 53 -7.87 -19.28 -23.87
CA GLY A 53 -8.96 -18.34 -24.12
C GLY A 53 -8.79 -17.00 -23.39
N VAL A 54 -7.59 -16.69 -22.93
CA VAL A 54 -7.19 -15.44 -22.27
C VAL A 54 -6.23 -14.71 -23.17
N GLU A 55 -6.48 -13.45 -23.47
CA GLU A 55 -5.64 -12.64 -24.38
C GLU A 55 -4.39 -12.10 -23.68
N GLU A 56 -4.46 -11.89 -22.36
CA GLU A 56 -3.36 -11.33 -21.58
C GLU A 56 -2.19 -12.31 -21.44
N GLU A 57 -0.98 -11.78 -21.45
CA GLU A 57 0.27 -12.55 -21.43
C GLU A 57 0.60 -13.17 -20.07
N LEU A 58 -0.03 -12.69 -18.99
CA LEU A 58 0.19 -13.17 -17.64
C LEU A 58 -1.07 -13.68 -16.97
N PHE A 59 -0.99 -14.86 -16.37
CA PHE A 59 -2.02 -15.41 -15.50
C PHE A 59 -1.90 -14.94 -14.06
N ALA A 60 -0.68 -14.72 -13.57
CA ALA A 60 -0.44 -14.25 -12.22
C ALA A 60 0.91 -13.54 -12.09
N VAL A 61 0.97 -12.61 -11.16
CA VAL A 61 2.20 -12.01 -10.64
C VAL A 61 2.12 -11.93 -9.12
N LEU A 62 3.23 -12.16 -8.45
CA LEU A 62 3.46 -11.87 -7.04
C LEU A 62 4.77 -11.11 -6.93
N SER A 63 4.72 -9.85 -6.46
CA SER A 63 5.90 -9.06 -6.12
C SER A 63 6.20 -9.16 -4.64
N GLY A 64 7.46 -9.00 -4.26
CA GLY A 64 7.88 -9.04 -2.87
C GLY A 64 8.93 -7.98 -2.52
N TYR A 65 8.83 -7.46 -1.30
CA TYR A 65 9.73 -6.46 -0.72
C TYR A 65 10.42 -6.99 0.53
N LEU A 66 11.73 -6.78 0.61
CA LEU A 66 12.57 -7.09 1.77
C LEU A 66 12.65 -5.87 2.70
N LEU A 67 11.75 -5.78 3.67
CA LEU A 67 11.62 -4.57 4.52
C LEU A 67 12.75 -4.39 5.55
N GLY A 68 13.56 -5.42 5.82
CA GLY A 68 14.53 -5.41 6.93
C GLY A 68 13.88 -5.42 8.33
N GLU A 69 12.57 -5.60 8.40
CA GLU A 69 11.78 -5.71 9.64
C GLU A 69 11.79 -7.15 10.14
N THR A 70 11.63 -7.35 11.45
CA THR A 70 11.47 -8.67 12.06
C THR A 70 10.22 -8.75 12.94
N ILE A 71 9.47 -9.85 12.80
CA ILE A 71 8.33 -10.19 13.69
C ILE A 71 8.63 -11.57 14.29
N ASP A 72 8.54 -11.69 15.61
CA ASP A 72 8.85 -12.93 16.36
C ASP A 72 10.24 -13.51 16.03
N GLY A 73 11.22 -12.64 15.73
CA GLY A 73 12.60 -13.03 15.40
C GLY A 73 12.78 -13.54 13.97
N LYS A 74 11.75 -13.51 13.14
CA LYS A 74 11.79 -13.85 11.71
C LYS A 74 11.73 -12.58 10.86
N GLN A 75 12.48 -12.54 9.78
CA GLN A 75 12.39 -11.43 8.83
C GLN A 75 11.01 -11.38 8.16
N VAL A 76 10.55 -10.18 7.85
CA VAL A 76 9.28 -9.93 7.19
C VAL A 76 9.52 -9.66 5.71
N LEU A 77 8.74 -10.34 4.90
CA LEU A 77 8.61 -10.11 3.47
C LEU A 77 7.20 -9.58 3.20
N GLU A 78 7.09 -8.42 2.60
CA GLU A 78 5.80 -7.85 2.19
C GLU A 78 5.52 -8.22 0.74
N VAL A 79 4.28 -8.60 0.44
CA VAL A 79 3.89 -9.07 -0.89
C VAL A 79 2.60 -8.44 -1.37
N GLU A 80 2.57 -8.17 -2.67
CA GLU A 80 1.36 -7.92 -3.46
C GLU A 80 1.21 -9.01 -4.52
N ALA A 81 -0.01 -9.43 -4.81
CA ALA A 81 -0.25 -10.48 -5.80
C ALA A 81 -1.52 -10.23 -6.59
N PHE A 82 -1.44 -10.46 -7.89
CA PHE A 82 -2.54 -10.32 -8.84
C PHE A 82 -2.70 -11.61 -9.64
N THR A 83 -3.93 -12.06 -9.78
CA THR A 83 -4.29 -13.22 -10.60
C THR A 83 -5.37 -12.82 -11.58
N HIS A 84 -5.15 -13.12 -12.85
CA HIS A 84 -6.12 -12.86 -13.92
C HIS A 84 -7.51 -13.36 -13.51
N PRO A 85 -8.57 -12.52 -13.59
CA PRO A 85 -9.88 -12.86 -13.04
C PRO A 85 -10.45 -14.20 -13.51
N GLN A 86 -10.25 -14.57 -14.77
CA GLN A 86 -10.71 -15.87 -15.33
C GLN A 86 -9.83 -17.05 -14.87
N MET A 87 -8.64 -16.79 -14.31
CA MET A 87 -7.69 -17.81 -13.86
C MET A 87 -7.63 -17.94 -12.34
N ARG A 88 -8.59 -17.32 -11.64
CA ARG A 88 -8.72 -17.45 -10.19
C ARG A 88 -9.25 -18.82 -9.79
N GLN A 89 -8.98 -19.22 -8.56
CA GLN A 89 -9.44 -20.47 -7.93
C GLN A 89 -8.95 -21.76 -8.60
N ILE A 90 -8.08 -21.70 -9.62
CA ILE A 90 -7.47 -22.86 -10.27
C ILE A 90 -5.99 -23.02 -9.93
N GLY A 91 -5.47 -22.24 -8.96
CA GLY A 91 -4.18 -22.46 -8.34
C GLY A 91 -3.04 -21.55 -8.80
N MET A 92 -3.27 -20.55 -9.67
CA MET A 92 -2.21 -19.67 -10.18
C MET A 92 -1.47 -18.93 -9.05
N PHE A 93 -2.20 -18.20 -8.20
CA PHE A 93 -1.61 -17.57 -7.03
C PHE A 93 -0.84 -18.58 -6.15
N ARG A 94 -1.40 -19.78 -5.95
CA ARG A 94 -0.78 -20.80 -5.09
C ARG A 94 0.58 -21.23 -5.62
N MET A 95 0.76 -21.31 -6.93
CA MET A 95 2.08 -21.67 -7.52
C MET A 95 3.11 -20.58 -7.23
N CYS A 96 2.80 -19.30 -7.46
CA CYS A 96 3.70 -18.20 -7.09
C CYS A 96 4.02 -18.21 -5.59
N TYR A 97 3.00 -18.36 -4.75
CA TYR A 97 3.16 -18.36 -3.29
C TYR A 97 3.98 -19.56 -2.79
N GLN A 98 3.84 -20.75 -3.38
CA GLN A 98 4.64 -21.91 -3.01
C GLN A 98 6.11 -21.71 -3.37
N SER A 99 6.41 -21.19 -4.55
CA SER A 99 7.78 -20.84 -4.95
C SER A 99 8.39 -19.81 -3.99
N LEU A 100 7.62 -18.79 -3.61
CA LEU A 100 8.04 -17.81 -2.59
C LEU A 100 8.41 -18.50 -1.26
N LEU A 101 7.56 -19.40 -0.76
CA LEU A 101 7.81 -20.10 0.51
C LEU A 101 9.04 -21.03 0.45
N ASP A 102 9.32 -21.60 -0.72
CA ASP A 102 10.49 -22.46 -0.91
C ASP A 102 11.80 -21.66 -0.95
N ASP A 103 11.79 -20.46 -1.51
CA ASP A 103 12.95 -19.58 -1.60
C ASP A 103 13.18 -18.76 -0.32
N PHE A 104 12.10 -18.34 0.36
CA PHE A 104 12.14 -17.52 1.57
C PHE A 104 11.72 -18.28 2.83
N ARG A 105 12.31 -19.45 3.03
CA ARG A 105 12.01 -20.29 4.18
C ARG A 105 12.30 -19.58 5.49
N GLY A 106 11.31 -19.54 6.37
CA GLY A 106 11.45 -18.93 7.69
C GLY A 106 11.16 -17.43 7.74
N TYR A 107 10.78 -16.81 6.62
CA TYR A 107 10.24 -15.46 6.63
C TYR A 107 8.78 -15.46 7.06
N ARG A 108 8.34 -14.35 7.65
CA ARG A 108 6.93 -14.02 7.83
C ARG A 108 6.46 -13.28 6.58
N ILE A 109 5.35 -13.71 6.03
CA ILE A 109 4.78 -13.09 4.82
C ILE A 109 3.66 -12.15 5.24
N ARG A 110 3.82 -10.87 4.90
CA ARG A 110 2.83 -9.82 5.08
C ARG A 110 2.16 -9.52 3.74
N PHE A 111 0.85 -9.69 3.68
CA PHE A 111 0.06 -9.34 2.51
C PHE A 111 -0.42 -7.90 2.65
N MET A 112 -0.21 -7.11 1.62
CA MET A 112 -0.69 -5.74 1.50
C MET A 112 -1.92 -5.72 0.60
N ILE A 113 -3.08 -5.38 1.16
CA ILE A 113 -4.36 -5.47 0.46
C ILE A 113 -5.03 -4.10 0.46
N LYS A 114 -5.24 -3.51 -0.71
CA LYS A 114 -6.03 -2.29 -0.83
C LYS A 114 -7.52 -2.60 -0.67
N ARG A 115 -8.20 -1.75 0.10
CA ARG A 115 -9.65 -1.80 0.23
C ARG A 115 -10.30 -1.44 -1.11
N PRO A 116 -11.33 -2.17 -1.56
CA PRO A 116 -12.10 -1.78 -2.73
C PRO A 116 -12.65 -0.35 -2.59
N ILE A 117 -12.66 0.39 -3.70
CA ILE A 117 -13.26 1.72 -3.74
C ILE A 117 -14.76 1.55 -3.48
N SER A 118 -15.24 2.00 -2.33
CA SER A 118 -16.66 1.98 -2.02
C SER A 118 -17.38 2.98 -2.92
N GLY A 119 -18.38 2.51 -3.68
CA GLY A 119 -19.52 3.35 -4.00
C GLY A 119 -20.21 3.76 -2.69
N GLU A 120 -21.09 4.73 -2.71
CA GLU A 120 -21.77 5.30 -1.53
C GLU A 120 -22.58 4.30 -0.67
N ASP A 121 -22.60 3.01 -1.04
CA ASP A 121 -23.31 1.94 -0.33
C ASP A 121 -22.39 1.25 0.71
N GLU A 122 -22.84 1.20 1.95
CA GLU A 122 -22.22 0.44 3.07
C GLU A 122 -22.02 -1.06 2.78
N ALA A 123 -22.50 -1.57 1.64
CA ALA A 123 -22.46 -2.97 1.26
C ALA A 123 -21.17 -3.44 0.57
N THR A 124 -20.22 -2.52 0.30
CA THR A 124 -18.94 -2.90 -0.33
C THR A 124 -18.11 -3.76 0.65
N PRO A 125 -17.71 -4.98 0.25
CA PRO A 125 -16.91 -5.81 1.13
C PRO A 125 -15.60 -5.13 1.51
N PHE A 126 -15.16 -5.36 2.74
CA PHE A 126 -13.94 -4.76 3.29
C PHE A 126 -12.68 -5.21 2.53
N VAL A 127 -12.75 -6.39 1.93
CA VAL A 127 -11.74 -7.00 1.03
C VAL A 127 -12.51 -7.70 -0.09
N ALA A 128 -11.95 -7.70 -1.30
CA ALA A 128 -12.55 -8.43 -2.42
C ALA A 128 -12.79 -9.91 -2.05
N PRO A 129 -13.95 -10.52 -2.42
CA PRO A 129 -14.32 -11.85 -1.96
C PRO A 129 -13.28 -12.94 -2.22
N ASP A 130 -12.69 -12.98 -3.41
CA ASP A 130 -11.65 -13.97 -3.77
C ASP A 130 -10.38 -13.78 -2.94
N THR A 131 -9.99 -12.53 -2.67
CA THR A 131 -8.85 -12.18 -1.80
C THR A 131 -9.13 -12.62 -0.36
N TYR A 132 -10.34 -12.37 0.15
CA TYR A 132 -10.74 -12.79 1.50
C TYR A 132 -10.67 -14.32 1.66
N GLU A 133 -11.22 -15.09 0.72
CA GLU A 133 -11.15 -16.56 0.76
C GLU A 133 -9.72 -17.07 0.67
N THR A 134 -8.87 -16.42 -0.11
CA THR A 134 -7.44 -16.76 -0.21
C THR A 134 -6.73 -16.53 1.12
N LEU A 135 -6.86 -15.35 1.72
CA LEU A 135 -6.28 -15.03 3.02
C LEU A 135 -6.75 -16.00 4.12
N ARG A 136 -8.03 -16.32 4.12
CA ARG A 136 -8.63 -17.31 5.03
C ARG A 136 -8.03 -18.70 4.85
N ALA A 137 -7.86 -19.15 3.62
CA ALA A 137 -7.27 -20.46 3.30
C ALA A 137 -5.80 -20.55 3.72
N LEU A 138 -5.05 -19.45 3.65
CA LEU A 138 -3.68 -19.32 4.15
C LEU A 138 -3.60 -19.20 5.67
N GLY A 139 -4.74 -19.02 6.36
CA GLY A 139 -4.78 -18.73 7.79
C GLY A 139 -4.15 -17.39 8.16
N ALA A 140 -4.09 -16.46 7.19
CA ALA A 140 -3.55 -15.13 7.43
C ALA A 140 -4.44 -14.35 8.39
N THR A 141 -3.80 -13.58 9.27
CA THR A 141 -4.49 -12.78 10.30
C THR A 141 -4.29 -11.30 10.05
N HIS A 142 -5.36 -10.55 10.11
CA HIS A 142 -5.34 -9.09 10.03
C HIS A 142 -4.50 -8.51 11.19
N GLN A 143 -3.62 -7.56 10.88
CA GLN A 143 -2.73 -6.93 11.84
C GLN A 143 -3.18 -5.50 12.14
N TYR A 144 -3.22 -4.66 11.13
CA TYR A 144 -3.67 -3.27 11.20
C TYR A 144 -4.02 -2.79 9.78
N ASP A 145 -4.66 -1.63 9.72
CA ASP A 145 -4.84 -0.88 8.48
C ASP A 145 -3.90 0.33 8.48
N GLU A 146 -3.44 0.72 7.31
CA GLU A 146 -2.81 2.01 7.09
C GLU A 146 -3.78 2.91 6.33
N LEU A 147 -4.03 4.08 6.90
CA LEU A 147 -4.93 5.09 6.36
C LEU A 147 -4.11 6.13 5.60
N PHE A 148 -4.45 6.37 4.36
CA PHE A 148 -3.97 7.52 3.61
C PHE A 148 -4.96 8.66 3.83
N MET A 149 -4.50 9.75 4.38
CA MET A 149 -5.35 10.88 4.71
C MET A 149 -4.87 12.14 4.01
N VAL A 150 -5.80 12.86 3.40
CA VAL A 150 -5.52 14.10 2.65
C VAL A 150 -6.29 15.26 3.25
N LYS A 151 -5.66 16.42 3.27
CA LYS A 151 -6.29 17.70 3.56
C LYS A 151 -6.07 18.67 2.42
N GLU A 152 -7.16 19.22 1.90
CA GLU A 152 -7.13 20.39 1.02
C GLU A 152 -6.79 21.64 1.84
N LEU A 153 -5.80 22.39 1.38
CA LEU A 153 -5.39 23.61 2.06
C LEU A 153 -6.28 24.81 1.64
N PRO A 154 -6.60 25.72 2.56
CA PRO A 154 -7.42 26.89 2.24
C PRO A 154 -6.72 27.87 1.28
N ARG A 155 -5.43 27.73 1.09
CA ARG A 155 -4.59 28.47 0.14
C ARG A 155 -3.35 27.64 -0.20
N PRO A 156 -2.77 27.83 -1.41
CA PRO A 156 -1.51 27.19 -1.76
C PRO A 156 -0.39 27.62 -0.79
N ILE A 157 0.53 26.70 -0.53
CA ILE A 157 1.73 26.94 0.27
C ILE A 157 2.99 26.73 -0.58
N ALA A 158 4.04 27.49 -0.26
CA ALA A 158 5.38 27.22 -0.77
C ALA A 158 5.95 25.93 -0.17
N ASP A 159 7.01 25.42 -0.78
CA ASP A 159 7.75 24.31 -0.21
C ASP A 159 8.26 24.66 1.19
N PRO A 160 7.80 23.97 2.25
CA PRO A 160 8.23 24.26 3.61
C PRO A 160 9.64 23.70 3.93
N GLY A 161 10.30 23.09 2.94
CA GLY A 161 11.56 22.35 3.09
C GLY A 161 11.35 20.91 3.62
N ASP A 162 12.43 20.17 3.76
CA ASP A 162 12.41 18.74 4.08
C ASP A 162 11.91 18.43 5.50
N SER A 163 11.96 19.40 6.41
CA SER A 163 11.49 19.21 7.79
C SER A 163 11.21 20.52 8.52
N LEU A 164 10.27 20.45 9.47
CA LEU A 164 10.06 21.48 10.49
C LEU A 164 10.41 20.90 11.86
N CYS A 165 11.37 21.52 12.53
CA CYS A 165 11.82 21.10 13.86
C CYS A 165 11.70 22.25 14.85
N ASN A 166 11.35 21.93 16.11
CA ASN A 166 11.39 22.87 17.22
C ASN A 166 11.80 22.16 18.52
N SER A 167 11.79 22.87 19.64
CA SER A 167 12.18 22.31 20.95
C SER A 167 11.26 21.18 21.45
N TYR A 168 10.14 20.94 20.81
CA TYR A 168 9.07 20.03 21.26
C TYR A 168 8.91 18.80 20.38
N GLY A 169 9.38 18.87 19.12
CA GLY A 169 9.22 17.77 18.16
C GLY A 169 9.63 18.17 16.74
N GLU A 170 9.34 17.28 15.81
CA GLU A 170 9.68 17.44 14.40
C GLU A 170 8.62 16.80 13.49
N VAL A 171 8.62 17.20 12.23
CA VAL A 171 7.84 16.59 11.15
C VAL A 171 8.64 16.70 9.86
N HIS A 172 8.59 15.67 9.04
CA HIS A 172 9.29 15.61 7.76
C HIS A 172 8.31 15.77 6.60
N LEU A 173 8.82 16.29 5.49
CA LEU A 173 8.03 16.65 4.32
C LEU A 173 8.81 16.31 3.05
N THR A 174 8.10 15.88 2.02
CA THR A 174 8.66 15.65 0.69
C THR A 174 7.60 15.92 -0.39
N PRO A 175 7.97 16.45 -1.55
CA PRO A 175 7.05 16.52 -2.69
C PRO A 175 6.52 15.13 -3.06
N PHE A 176 5.21 15.00 -3.19
CA PHE A 176 4.54 13.78 -3.65
C PHE A 176 4.07 13.91 -5.11
N SER A 177 3.47 15.06 -5.42
CA SER A 177 3.05 15.40 -6.77
C SER A 177 3.23 16.90 -7.03
N ALA A 178 2.82 17.37 -8.19
CA ALA A 178 2.91 18.79 -8.55
C ALA A 178 2.15 19.72 -7.58
N ASP A 179 1.10 19.23 -6.91
CA ASP A 179 0.22 20.01 -6.03
C ASP A 179 0.08 19.46 -4.61
N THR A 180 0.76 18.33 -4.31
CA THR A 180 0.63 17.61 -3.04
C THR A 180 1.98 17.43 -2.37
N ILE A 181 2.07 17.76 -1.08
CA ILE A 181 3.23 17.46 -0.24
C ILE A 181 2.90 16.28 0.68
N TYR A 182 3.83 15.34 0.79
CA TYR A 182 3.73 14.20 1.70
C TYR A 182 4.38 14.52 3.03
N LEU A 183 3.62 14.32 4.10
CA LEU A 183 4.03 14.54 5.47
C LEU A 183 4.25 13.20 6.18
N TYR A 184 5.41 13.04 6.79
CA TYR A 184 5.77 11.82 7.52
C TYR A 184 6.58 12.11 8.78
N GLY A 185 6.70 11.11 9.66
CA GLY A 185 7.57 11.18 10.83
C GLY A 185 7.19 12.28 11.83
N LEU A 186 5.89 12.64 11.95
CA LEU A 186 5.45 13.55 13.00
C LEU A 186 5.79 12.98 14.37
N LEU A 187 6.73 13.60 15.05
CA LEU A 187 7.23 13.19 16.36
C LEU A 187 7.11 14.34 17.36
N VAL A 188 6.44 14.10 18.48
CA VAL A 188 6.50 14.96 19.66
C VAL A 188 7.29 14.24 20.74
N TYR A 189 8.34 14.89 21.26
CA TYR A 189 9.19 14.28 22.28
C TYR A 189 8.42 13.98 23.57
N ASP A 190 8.66 12.83 24.20
CA ASP A 190 7.86 12.23 25.28
C ASP A 190 7.43 13.22 26.38
N LYS A 191 8.36 14.05 26.86
CA LYS A 191 8.12 15.05 27.93
C LYS A 191 7.12 16.15 27.54
N PHE A 192 6.75 16.22 26.25
CA PHE A 192 5.86 17.24 25.70
C PHE A 192 4.55 16.67 25.15
N LEU A 193 4.35 15.36 25.22
CA LEU A 193 3.11 14.72 24.79
C LEU A 193 1.87 15.28 25.52
N GLY A 194 0.72 15.26 24.84
CA GLY A 194 -0.56 15.70 25.41
C GLY A 194 -0.72 17.21 25.64
N LYS A 195 0.20 18.04 25.12
CA LYS A 195 0.21 19.50 25.34
C LYS A 195 -0.08 20.32 24.07
N GLY A 196 -0.58 19.67 23.01
CA GLY A 196 -0.95 20.33 21.76
C GLY A 196 0.21 20.58 20.78
N HIS A 197 1.44 20.15 21.09
CA HIS A 197 2.59 20.40 20.22
C HIS A 197 2.51 19.70 18.85
N GLY A 198 1.89 18.51 18.75
CA GLY A 198 1.65 17.86 17.48
C GLY A 198 0.73 18.71 16.57
N ARG A 199 -0.35 19.24 17.13
CA ARG A 199 -1.22 20.19 16.41
C ARG A 199 -0.46 21.42 15.94
N ALA A 200 0.34 22.01 16.79
CA ALA A 200 1.12 23.20 16.44
C ALA A 200 2.13 22.94 15.31
N LEU A 201 2.74 21.74 15.27
CA LEU A 201 3.62 21.33 14.16
C LEU A 201 2.84 21.19 12.84
N MET A 202 1.68 20.53 12.87
CA MET A 202 0.81 20.37 11.68
C MET A 202 0.32 21.74 11.17
N GLU A 203 -0.14 22.62 12.06
CA GLU A 203 -0.58 23.98 11.70
C GLU A 203 0.58 24.83 11.14
N ALA A 204 1.81 24.62 11.60
CA ALA A 204 2.98 25.29 11.04
C ALA A 204 3.25 24.88 9.59
N VAL A 205 3.06 23.60 9.24
CA VAL A 205 3.13 23.14 7.84
C VAL A 205 2.06 23.83 6.99
N GLU A 206 0.82 23.82 7.46
CA GLU A 206 -0.34 24.35 6.73
C GLU A 206 -0.33 25.89 6.57
N THR A 207 0.44 26.56 7.43
CA THR A 207 0.60 28.02 7.40
C THR A 207 1.93 28.49 6.80
N ALA A 208 2.68 27.60 6.15
CA ALA A 208 3.89 27.97 5.40
C ALA A 208 3.60 29.13 4.42
N PRO A 209 4.63 29.91 3.99
CA PRO A 209 4.43 31.05 3.10
C PRO A 209 3.53 30.73 1.91
N ALA A 210 2.65 31.65 1.52
CA ALA A 210 1.88 31.56 0.30
C ALA A 210 2.80 31.72 -0.92
N ASP A 211 2.31 31.39 -2.10
CA ASP A 211 2.98 31.48 -3.41
C ASP A 211 3.76 30.23 -3.85
N GLY A 212 3.36 29.05 -3.37
CA GLY A 212 3.87 27.76 -3.85
C GLY A 212 2.82 26.93 -4.58
N PRO A 213 3.22 25.75 -5.08
CA PRO A 213 2.34 24.90 -5.84
C PRO A 213 1.42 24.00 -4.99
N TYR A 214 1.73 23.80 -3.70
CA TYR A 214 1.08 22.77 -2.90
C TYR A 214 -0.26 23.24 -2.36
N THR A 215 -1.32 22.56 -2.79
CA THR A 215 -2.70 22.78 -2.35
C THR A 215 -3.21 21.68 -1.44
N LYS A 216 -2.44 20.60 -1.29
CA LYS A 216 -2.80 19.41 -0.52
C LYS A 216 -1.65 18.93 0.36
N VAL A 217 -2.01 18.39 1.52
CA VAL A 217 -1.10 17.61 2.38
C VAL A 217 -1.64 16.20 2.46
N LEU A 218 -0.80 15.23 2.09
CA LEU A 218 -1.03 13.80 2.23
C LEU A 218 -0.23 13.27 3.41
N LEU A 219 -0.78 12.33 4.17
CA LEU A 219 -0.06 11.58 5.20
C LEU A 219 -0.56 10.14 5.26
N GLN A 220 0.24 9.28 5.89
CA GLN A 220 -0.13 7.91 6.23
C GLN A 220 -0.13 7.72 7.73
N VAL A 221 -1.06 6.91 8.24
CA VAL A 221 -1.15 6.60 9.66
C VAL A 221 -1.74 5.21 9.90
N ALA A 222 -1.12 4.43 10.78
CA ALA A 222 -1.69 3.16 11.21
C ALA A 222 -3.01 3.39 11.98
N SER A 223 -4.06 2.67 11.62
CA SER A 223 -5.41 2.82 12.20
C SER A 223 -5.46 2.60 13.72
N ASN A 224 -4.54 1.81 14.26
CA ASN A 224 -4.39 1.57 15.69
C ASN A 224 -3.66 2.71 16.44
N ASN A 225 -3.05 3.67 15.74
CA ASN A 225 -2.52 4.90 16.32
C ASN A 225 -3.64 5.93 16.51
N THR A 226 -4.56 5.63 17.43
CA THR A 226 -5.77 6.42 17.66
C THR A 226 -5.48 7.87 18.06
N ILE A 227 -4.33 8.14 18.68
CA ILE A 227 -3.92 9.51 19.05
C ILE A 227 -3.64 10.34 17.80
N ALA A 228 -2.89 9.79 16.85
CA ALA A 228 -2.57 10.48 15.61
C ALA A 228 -3.81 10.59 14.71
N VAL A 229 -4.60 9.52 14.55
CA VAL A 229 -5.86 9.53 13.78
C VAL A 229 -6.78 10.64 14.29
N ASN A 230 -7.07 10.68 15.59
CA ASN A 230 -7.91 11.73 16.19
C ASN A 230 -7.34 13.16 15.99
N LEU A 231 -6.01 13.30 15.99
CA LEU A 231 -5.37 14.58 15.70
C LEU A 231 -5.68 15.00 14.26
N TYR A 232 -5.44 14.12 13.28
CA TYR A 232 -5.62 14.41 11.86
C TYR A 232 -7.10 14.67 11.52
N ASP A 233 -8.03 13.86 12.00
CA ASP A 233 -9.47 14.09 11.86
C ASP A 233 -9.88 15.47 12.40
N SER A 234 -9.38 15.84 13.59
CA SER A 234 -9.67 17.13 14.21
C SER A 234 -9.07 18.34 13.49
N LEU A 235 -8.08 18.11 12.62
CA LEU A 235 -7.47 19.09 11.73
C LEU A 235 -8.15 19.14 10.34
N GLY A 236 -9.10 18.23 10.08
CA GLY A 236 -9.87 18.17 8.84
C GLY A 236 -9.22 17.34 7.73
N TYR A 237 -8.27 16.46 8.06
CA TYR A 237 -7.80 15.43 7.14
C TYR A 237 -8.91 14.40 6.93
N GLN A 238 -9.02 13.89 5.71
CA GLN A 238 -10.02 12.89 5.32
C GLN A 238 -9.33 11.65 4.77
N GLU A 239 -9.80 10.47 5.15
CA GLU A 239 -9.33 9.21 4.58
C GLU A 239 -9.68 9.16 3.09
N THR A 240 -8.68 8.87 2.26
CA THR A 240 -8.83 8.73 0.81
C THR A 240 -8.55 7.32 0.33
N GLU A 241 -7.68 6.58 1.03
CA GLU A 241 -7.33 5.21 0.73
C GLU A 241 -7.03 4.46 2.03
N ARG A 242 -7.24 3.15 2.01
CA ARG A 242 -6.90 2.26 3.12
C ARG A 242 -6.23 1.01 2.60
N VAL A 243 -5.10 0.67 3.20
CA VAL A 243 -4.37 -0.57 2.97
C VAL A 243 -4.46 -1.44 4.21
N LEU A 244 -4.84 -2.69 4.02
CA LEU A 244 -4.97 -3.69 5.08
C LEU A 244 -3.76 -4.61 5.06
N TYR A 245 -3.17 -4.82 6.21
CA TYR A 245 -2.02 -5.71 6.38
C TYR A 245 -2.44 -7.00 7.07
N PHE A 246 -2.17 -8.12 6.38
CA PHE A 246 -2.41 -9.47 6.90
C PHE A 246 -1.08 -10.20 7.01
N LEU A 247 -0.89 -10.95 8.09
CA LEU A 247 0.31 -11.75 8.31
C LEU A 247 -0.03 -13.24 8.20
N ASN A 248 0.79 -14.00 7.46
CA ASN A 248 0.59 -15.44 7.34
C ASN A 248 0.69 -16.13 8.71
N LYS A 249 0.03 -17.29 8.80
CA LYS A 249 0.21 -18.19 9.93
C LYS A 249 1.62 -18.82 9.84
N GLU A 250 2.24 -19.09 10.99
CA GLU A 250 3.51 -19.84 11.07
C GLU A 250 3.43 -21.22 10.44
#